data_4433eb250d9f028aa4f1e3d10a90f8eb
#
_entry.id   4433eb250d9f028aa4f1e3d10a90f8eb
#
_cell.length_a   1.000
_cell.length_b   1.000
_cell.length_c   1.000
_cell.angle_alpha   90.00
_cell.angle_beta   90.00
_cell.angle_gamma   90.00
#
_symmetry.space_group_name_H-M   'P 1'
#
loop_
_entity.id
_entity.type
_entity.pdbx_description
1 polymer ?
#
loop_
_entity_poly.entity_id
_entity_poly.type
_entity_poly.pdbx_seq_one_letter_code
_entity_poly.pdbx_strand_id
1 'polypeptide(L)'
;VCKNNIVVANANVIVNIPPFGNPAITGAAIAPSSSQGPTDDGRIKPDITGRGTNVYSCDDSTDSSYGNSTGTSMSGPGVAGSLLLLQEHYNNLNSSFMRSSTLKGLVCHTATDDAENPNVSAIPYPGPDPFWGWGLLNAKFAAQTIIDAQTNAAIVEEKILNNGEIYSFTVNVSGSEKLMATICWTDLAGQLQNGILNSTTPALVNDLDIRITDSDNNEYLPWKLDLSNLPYAIKGDNIVDNIERVEVDLPTAGQYTITISHKGIIPGTTPGSQGIQEYSLIVTGSDLTTTLSNGENELSDFLVWPNPAKEMINYQFASQS
;
A
#
# COMPACT_ATOMS: atom_id res chain seq x y z
N VAL A 1 -6.17 -18.80 2.81
CA VAL A 1 -5.14 -17.79 3.16
C VAL A 1 -5.83 -16.54 3.69
N CYS A 2 -5.34 -16.01 4.83
CA CYS A 2 -5.89 -14.80 5.45
C CYS A 2 -5.64 -13.55 4.58
N LYS A 3 -6.64 -12.66 4.45
CA LYS A 3 -6.50 -11.43 3.65
C LYS A 3 -5.77 -10.31 4.37
N ASN A 4 -5.93 -10.18 5.68
CA ASN A 4 -5.35 -9.07 6.46
C ASN A 4 -3.87 -9.28 6.85
N ASN A 5 -3.40 -10.53 6.87
CA ASN A 5 -2.02 -10.85 7.22
C ASN A 5 -1.08 -10.55 6.04
N ILE A 6 0.19 -10.29 6.36
CA ILE A 6 1.27 -10.27 5.37
C ILE A 6 1.74 -11.70 5.13
N VAL A 7 1.59 -12.19 3.90
CA VAL A 7 2.06 -13.50 3.45
C VAL A 7 3.38 -13.30 2.73
N VAL A 8 4.40 -14.06 3.13
CA VAL A 8 5.79 -13.83 2.70
C VAL A 8 6.30 -14.98 1.84
N ALA A 9 6.75 -14.65 0.63
CA ALA A 9 7.48 -15.58 -0.23
C ALA A 9 8.97 -15.64 0.11
N ASN A 10 9.64 -16.68 -0.37
CA ASN A 10 11.07 -16.86 -0.23
C ASN A 10 11.79 -16.65 -1.56
N ALA A 11 12.80 -15.77 -1.55
CA ALA A 11 13.73 -15.61 -2.65
C ALA A 11 15.17 -15.88 -2.23
N ASN A 12 15.96 -16.35 -3.21
CA ASN A 12 17.41 -16.28 -3.17
C ASN A 12 17.82 -14.90 -3.69
N VAL A 13 18.39 -14.09 -2.81
CA VAL A 13 18.84 -12.73 -3.13
C VAL A 13 20.36 -12.69 -3.06
N ILE A 14 20.99 -12.33 -4.16
CA ILE A 14 22.44 -12.17 -4.25
C ILE A 14 22.75 -10.69 -4.01
N VAL A 15 23.49 -10.44 -2.92
CA VAL A 15 23.91 -9.09 -2.54
C VAL A 15 25.42 -8.98 -2.74
N ASN A 16 25.85 -8.03 -3.53
CA ASN A 16 27.25 -7.63 -3.58
C ASN A 16 27.51 -6.58 -2.49
N ILE A 17 28.41 -6.92 -1.57
CA ILE A 17 28.85 -6.01 -0.51
C ILE A 17 30.25 -5.52 -0.89
N PRO A 18 30.39 -4.35 -1.52
CA PRO A 18 31.70 -3.83 -1.87
C PRO A 18 32.48 -3.45 -0.60
N PRO A 19 33.82 -3.50 -0.62
CA PRO A 19 34.66 -3.09 0.51
C PRO A 19 34.41 -1.62 0.94
N PHE A 20 33.99 -0.79 -0.02
CA PHE A 20 33.59 0.59 0.18
C PHE A 20 32.34 0.87 -0.67
N GLY A 21 31.29 1.38 -0.05
CA GLY A 21 30.03 1.71 -0.71
C GLY A 21 28.81 0.96 -0.16
N ASN A 22 27.66 1.19 -0.77
CA ASN A 22 26.41 0.56 -0.35
C ASN A 22 26.30 -0.85 -0.94
N PRO A 23 25.76 -1.83 -0.18
CA PRO A 23 25.36 -3.11 -0.71
C PRO A 23 24.38 -2.94 -1.88
N ALA A 24 24.57 -3.71 -2.94
CA ALA A 24 23.68 -3.72 -4.09
C ALA A 24 23.18 -5.14 -4.36
N ILE A 25 21.90 -5.27 -4.65
CA ILE A 25 21.33 -6.53 -5.14
C ILE A 25 21.81 -6.72 -6.58
N THR A 26 22.46 -7.86 -6.85
CA THR A 26 22.98 -8.22 -8.16
C THR A 26 22.19 -9.36 -8.82
N GLY A 27 21.22 -9.93 -8.10
CA GLY A 27 20.32 -10.95 -8.60
C GLY A 27 19.30 -11.37 -7.55
N ALA A 28 18.12 -11.74 -7.98
CA ALA A 28 17.10 -12.32 -7.15
C ALA A 28 16.30 -13.36 -7.94
N ALA A 29 15.94 -14.45 -7.30
CA ALA A 29 15.10 -15.50 -7.89
C ALA A 29 14.21 -16.12 -6.82
N ILE A 30 12.94 -16.37 -7.13
CA ILE A 30 12.05 -17.11 -6.23
C ILE A 30 12.62 -18.50 -5.98
N ALA A 31 12.66 -18.90 -4.71
CA ALA A 31 13.07 -20.23 -4.35
C ALA A 31 12.03 -21.27 -4.83
N PRO A 32 12.44 -22.39 -5.44
CA PRO A 32 11.50 -23.40 -5.93
C PRO A 32 10.57 -23.98 -4.87
N SER A 33 10.94 -23.88 -3.60
CA SER A 33 10.14 -24.33 -2.46
C SER A 33 9.17 -23.27 -1.92
N SER A 34 9.18 -22.06 -2.46
CA SER A 34 8.24 -21.02 -2.07
C SER A 34 6.85 -21.34 -2.63
N SER A 35 5.84 -21.34 -1.77
CA SER A 35 4.45 -21.50 -2.22
C SER A 35 4.03 -20.28 -3.06
N GLN A 36 3.23 -20.57 -4.08
CA GLN A 36 2.76 -19.58 -5.05
C GLN A 36 1.27 -19.31 -4.85
N GLY A 37 0.83 -18.12 -5.27
CA GLY A 37 -0.56 -17.73 -5.40
C GLY A 37 -1.13 -18.04 -6.79
N PRO A 38 -2.24 -17.41 -7.14
CA PRO A 38 -3.11 -16.60 -6.29
C PRO A 38 -3.91 -17.44 -5.28
N THR A 39 -4.77 -16.78 -4.49
CA THR A 39 -5.84 -17.50 -3.79
C THR A 39 -6.95 -17.87 -4.77
N ASP A 40 -7.84 -18.77 -4.37
CA ASP A 40 -8.92 -19.25 -5.25
C ASP A 40 -9.83 -18.12 -5.74
N ASP A 41 -10.04 -17.09 -4.92
CA ASP A 41 -10.79 -15.88 -5.26
C ASP A 41 -9.98 -14.82 -6.03
N GLY A 42 -8.74 -15.13 -6.38
CA GLY A 42 -7.91 -14.29 -7.25
C GLY A 42 -7.13 -13.19 -6.56
N ARG A 43 -7.06 -13.16 -5.20
CA ARG A 43 -6.25 -12.18 -4.48
C ARG A 43 -4.77 -12.38 -4.75
N ILE A 44 -4.05 -11.25 -4.79
CA ILE A 44 -2.60 -11.20 -4.88
C ILE A 44 -2.00 -11.79 -3.60
N LYS A 45 -1.41 -12.97 -3.72
CA LYS A 45 -0.64 -13.65 -2.67
C LYS A 45 0.53 -14.39 -3.33
N PRO A 46 1.72 -14.39 -2.69
CA PRO A 46 2.07 -13.72 -1.42
C PRO A 46 1.85 -12.20 -1.49
N ASP A 47 1.95 -11.48 -0.35
CA ASP A 47 1.93 -10.01 -0.35
C ASP A 47 3.31 -9.44 -0.69
N ILE A 48 4.37 -10.04 -0.13
CA ILE A 48 5.74 -9.55 -0.23
C ILE A 48 6.73 -10.71 -0.28
N THR A 49 7.87 -10.49 -0.88
CA THR A 49 8.97 -11.45 -0.91
C THR A 49 10.12 -10.97 -0.03
N GLY A 50 10.70 -11.91 0.72
CA GLY A 50 11.91 -11.68 1.49
C GLY A 50 13.00 -12.69 1.16
N ARG A 51 14.24 -12.42 1.59
CA ARG A 51 15.34 -13.37 1.50
C ARG A 51 15.17 -14.48 2.54
N GLY A 52 15.07 -15.72 2.09
CA GLY A 52 14.96 -16.89 2.96
C GLY A 52 15.79 -18.07 2.49
N THR A 53 16.68 -17.88 1.51
CA THR A 53 17.58 -18.92 1.02
C THR A 53 18.97 -18.73 1.58
N ASN A 54 19.52 -19.80 2.15
CA ASN A 54 20.85 -19.87 2.73
C ASN A 54 21.07 -18.77 3.79
N VAL A 55 20.12 -18.64 4.72
CA VAL A 55 20.16 -17.65 5.80
C VAL A 55 20.94 -18.24 6.96
N TYR A 56 22.04 -17.59 7.34
CA TYR A 56 22.84 -17.96 8.51
C TYR A 56 22.20 -17.39 9.79
N SER A 57 21.88 -18.26 10.72
CA SER A 57 21.22 -17.91 11.98
C SER A 57 21.59 -18.93 13.06
N CYS A 58 21.16 -18.70 14.30
CA CYS A 58 21.22 -19.69 15.36
C CYS A 58 20.42 -20.94 14.95
N ASP A 59 20.89 -22.11 15.38
CA ASP A 59 20.20 -23.37 15.25
C ASP A 59 20.09 -24.07 16.64
N ASP A 60 19.31 -25.15 16.70
CA ASP A 60 18.95 -25.84 17.93
C ASP A 60 19.93 -26.99 18.32
N SER A 61 21.05 -27.15 17.62
CA SER A 61 22.00 -28.22 17.88
C SER A 61 22.70 -28.07 19.23
N THR A 62 23.03 -26.82 19.60
CA THR A 62 23.61 -26.47 20.94
C THR A 62 23.26 -24.99 21.25
N ASP A 63 23.47 -24.57 22.51
CA ASP A 63 23.25 -23.19 22.96
C ASP A 63 24.11 -22.12 22.23
N SER A 64 25.10 -22.55 21.45
CA SER A 64 26.02 -21.67 20.72
C SER A 64 26.16 -22.04 19.24
N SER A 65 25.30 -22.91 18.71
CA SER A 65 25.39 -23.34 17.32
C SER A 65 24.71 -22.38 16.37
N TYR A 66 25.28 -22.29 15.18
CA TYR A 66 24.77 -21.50 14.06
C TYR A 66 24.90 -22.33 12.78
N GLY A 67 23.92 -22.15 11.91
CA GLY A 67 23.84 -22.85 10.64
C GLY A 67 23.13 -22.08 9.57
N ASN A 68 23.14 -22.60 8.34
CA ASN A 68 22.40 -22.06 7.23
C ASN A 68 21.10 -22.84 7.03
N SER A 69 20.00 -22.13 6.89
CA SER A 69 18.69 -22.70 6.59
C SER A 69 18.02 -22.01 5.42
N THR A 70 17.11 -22.72 4.75
CA THR A 70 16.37 -22.23 3.58
C THR A 70 14.89 -22.53 3.74
N GLY A 71 14.04 -21.52 3.49
CA GLY A 71 12.60 -21.66 3.49
C GLY A 71 11.90 -20.33 3.71
N THR A 72 10.59 -20.31 3.50
CA THR A 72 9.74 -19.19 3.90
C THR A 72 9.78 -18.96 5.42
N SER A 73 10.11 -20.00 6.20
CA SER A 73 10.36 -19.92 7.65
C SER A 73 11.56 -19.04 8.03
N MET A 74 12.48 -18.76 7.10
CA MET A 74 13.62 -17.84 7.25
C MET A 74 13.28 -16.46 6.65
N SER A 75 12.55 -16.46 5.54
CA SER A 75 12.08 -15.21 4.92
C SER A 75 11.10 -14.46 5.82
N GLY A 76 10.11 -15.15 6.38
CA GLY A 76 9.08 -14.55 7.24
C GLY A 76 9.66 -13.80 8.45
N PRO A 77 10.52 -14.39 9.29
CA PRO A 77 11.16 -13.70 10.41
C PRO A 77 12.04 -12.52 9.96
N GLY A 78 12.75 -12.64 8.82
CA GLY A 78 13.55 -11.56 8.26
C GLY A 78 12.69 -10.35 7.86
N VAL A 79 11.56 -10.61 7.23
CA VAL A 79 10.55 -9.57 6.94
C VAL A 79 9.98 -9.01 8.24
N ALA A 80 9.55 -9.85 9.18
CA ALA A 80 8.98 -9.39 10.46
C ALA A 80 9.95 -8.50 11.25
N GLY A 81 11.25 -8.84 11.29
CA GLY A 81 12.27 -7.99 11.89
C GLY A 81 12.40 -6.64 11.20
N SER A 82 12.35 -6.61 9.87
CA SER A 82 12.35 -5.35 9.09
C SER A 82 11.11 -4.50 9.39
N LEU A 83 9.94 -5.13 9.50
CA LEU A 83 8.69 -4.44 9.85
C LEU A 83 8.75 -3.83 11.26
N LEU A 84 9.37 -4.52 12.21
CA LEU A 84 9.57 -4.00 13.57
C LEU A 84 10.45 -2.75 13.57
N LEU A 85 11.54 -2.76 12.80
CA LEU A 85 12.41 -1.58 12.64
C LEU A 85 11.68 -0.41 11.97
N LEU A 86 10.83 -0.66 10.99
CA LEU A 86 9.99 0.38 10.37
C LEU A 86 8.97 0.96 11.38
N GLN A 87 8.39 0.13 12.23
CA GLN A 87 7.50 0.58 13.30
C GLN A 87 8.24 1.46 14.32
N GLU A 88 9.44 1.05 14.73
CA GLU A 88 10.28 1.86 15.62
C GLU A 88 10.64 3.20 14.98
N HIS A 89 11.06 3.17 13.71
CA HIS A 89 11.40 4.38 12.95
C HIS A 89 10.22 5.34 12.85
N TYR A 90 9.03 4.84 12.50
CA TYR A 90 7.81 5.64 12.43
C TYR A 90 7.45 6.23 13.80
N ASN A 91 7.50 5.42 14.87
CA ASN A 91 7.21 5.87 16.22
C ASN A 91 8.16 6.97 16.70
N ASN A 92 9.44 6.89 16.33
CA ASN A 92 10.42 7.92 16.69
C ASN A 92 10.13 9.28 16.02
N LEU A 93 9.50 9.26 14.85
CA LEU A 93 9.13 10.48 14.11
C LEU A 93 7.73 11.01 14.44
N ASN A 94 6.78 10.12 14.73
CA ASN A 94 5.36 10.46 14.88
C ASN A 94 4.82 10.28 16.31
N SER A 95 5.62 9.75 17.25
CA SER A 95 5.21 9.44 18.63
C SER A 95 4.03 8.46 18.72
N SER A 96 3.83 7.64 17.69
CA SER A 96 2.77 6.63 17.59
C SER A 96 3.21 5.51 16.67
N PHE A 97 2.61 4.33 16.81
CA PHE A 97 2.84 3.22 15.90
C PHE A 97 1.85 3.23 14.74
N MET A 98 2.31 2.76 13.57
CA MET A 98 1.44 2.56 12.40
C MET A 98 0.39 1.50 12.67
N ARG A 99 -0.81 1.66 12.10
CA ARG A 99 -1.77 0.56 11.96
C ARG A 99 -1.18 -0.59 11.15
N SER A 100 -1.71 -1.79 11.35
CA SER A 100 -1.28 -2.96 10.56
C SER A 100 -1.50 -2.78 9.06
N SER A 101 -2.57 -2.08 8.67
CA SER A 101 -2.85 -1.71 7.28
C SER A 101 -1.83 -0.72 6.73
N THR A 102 -1.39 0.26 7.53
CA THR A 102 -0.35 1.23 7.12
C THR A 102 0.97 0.53 6.87
N LEU A 103 1.39 -0.33 7.79
CA LEU A 103 2.62 -1.09 7.66
C LEU A 103 2.59 -2.04 6.45
N LYS A 104 1.48 -2.77 6.25
CA LYS A 104 1.27 -3.63 5.09
C LYS A 104 1.25 -2.81 3.79
N GLY A 105 0.45 -1.76 3.74
CA GLY A 105 0.36 -0.88 2.57
C GLY A 105 1.71 -0.29 2.19
N LEU A 106 2.46 0.21 3.18
CA LEU A 106 3.77 0.82 2.98
C LEU A 106 4.78 -0.16 2.36
N VAL A 107 4.90 -1.37 2.89
CA VAL A 107 5.90 -2.33 2.36
C VAL A 107 5.50 -2.90 1.00
N CYS A 108 4.21 -3.03 0.71
CA CYS A 108 3.74 -3.40 -0.62
C CYS A 108 3.89 -2.25 -1.63
N HIS A 109 3.68 -0.99 -1.19
CA HIS A 109 3.87 0.20 -2.01
C HIS A 109 5.34 0.39 -2.41
N THR A 110 6.25 0.16 -1.48
CA THR A 110 7.69 0.41 -1.66
C THR A 110 8.48 -0.83 -2.08
N ALA A 111 7.82 -1.96 -2.32
CA ALA A 111 8.46 -3.17 -2.78
C ALA A 111 9.20 -2.94 -4.10
N THR A 112 10.35 -3.59 -4.24
CA THR A 112 11.08 -3.59 -5.52
C THR A 112 10.42 -4.63 -6.42
N ASP A 113 9.69 -4.12 -7.40
CA ASP A 113 9.06 -4.88 -8.49
C ASP A 113 9.58 -4.28 -9.79
N ASP A 114 10.84 -4.55 -10.09
CA ASP A 114 11.51 -3.87 -11.17
C ASP A 114 11.95 -4.87 -12.24
N ALA A 115 11.02 -5.17 -13.15
CA ALA A 115 11.30 -5.92 -14.36
C ALA A 115 12.35 -5.21 -15.25
N GLU A 116 12.56 -3.92 -15.02
CA GLU A 116 13.49 -3.09 -15.78
C GLU A 116 14.86 -2.96 -15.09
N ASN A 117 14.98 -3.35 -13.82
CA ASN A 117 16.26 -3.30 -13.12
C ASN A 117 17.17 -4.45 -13.55
N PRO A 118 18.23 -4.20 -14.30
CA PRO A 118 19.13 -5.26 -14.79
C PRO A 118 19.81 -6.04 -13.65
N ASN A 119 19.80 -5.51 -12.42
CA ASN A 119 20.34 -6.18 -11.23
C ASN A 119 19.31 -7.07 -10.53
N VAL A 120 18.02 -6.98 -10.89
CA VAL A 120 16.92 -7.79 -10.36
C VAL A 120 16.16 -8.45 -11.50
N SER A 121 16.83 -8.72 -12.62
CA SER A 121 16.27 -9.28 -13.87
C SER A 121 15.52 -10.63 -13.73
N ALA A 122 15.26 -11.06 -12.53
CA ALA A 122 14.51 -12.27 -12.22
C ALA A 122 13.05 -12.00 -11.83
N ILE A 123 12.58 -10.73 -11.86
CA ILE A 123 11.15 -10.38 -11.73
C ILE A 123 10.65 -10.03 -13.14
N PRO A 124 10.17 -11.02 -13.92
CA PRO A 124 9.89 -10.80 -15.33
C PRO A 124 8.52 -10.19 -15.62
N TYR A 125 7.71 -9.97 -14.59
CA TYR A 125 6.31 -9.58 -14.73
C TYR A 125 6.09 -8.20 -14.12
N PRO A 126 5.67 -7.17 -14.90
CA PRO A 126 5.34 -5.86 -14.35
C PRO A 126 4.11 -5.93 -13.43
N GLY A 127 4.19 -5.23 -12.30
CA GLY A 127 3.14 -5.21 -11.29
C GLY A 127 3.13 -6.48 -10.43
N PRO A 128 2.11 -6.65 -9.58
CA PRO A 128 2.07 -7.79 -8.66
C PRO A 128 1.87 -9.11 -9.42
N ASP A 129 2.50 -10.17 -8.94
CA ASP A 129 2.39 -11.51 -9.51
C ASP A 129 2.25 -12.59 -8.41
N PRO A 130 1.84 -13.82 -8.75
CA PRO A 130 1.61 -14.89 -7.78
C PRO A 130 2.90 -15.52 -7.20
N PHE A 131 4.07 -15.08 -7.61
CA PHE A 131 5.36 -15.58 -7.12
C PHE A 131 6.01 -14.63 -6.13
N TRP A 132 6.07 -13.32 -6.51
CA TRP A 132 6.74 -12.26 -5.76
C TRP A 132 5.77 -11.44 -4.91
N GLY A 133 4.46 -11.52 -5.19
CA GLY A 133 3.47 -10.61 -4.66
C GLY A 133 3.67 -9.20 -5.22
N TRP A 134 3.75 -8.21 -4.36
CA TRP A 134 4.05 -6.82 -4.74
C TRP A 134 5.53 -6.56 -5.01
N GLY A 135 6.38 -7.57 -4.82
CA GLY A 135 7.82 -7.52 -5.11
C GLY A 135 8.69 -7.90 -3.92
N LEU A 136 10.00 -7.63 -4.05
CA LEU A 136 10.99 -7.86 -3.00
C LEU A 136 10.93 -6.71 -1.96
N LEU A 137 10.90 -7.06 -0.67
CA LEU A 137 10.90 -6.08 0.42
C LEU A 137 12.05 -5.07 0.27
N ASN A 138 11.72 -3.79 0.25
CA ASN A 138 12.65 -2.66 0.22
C ASN A 138 12.48 -1.80 1.48
N ALA A 139 13.05 -2.26 2.58
CA ALA A 139 12.96 -1.55 3.86
C ALA A 139 13.60 -0.16 3.83
N LYS A 140 14.61 0.06 2.95
CA LYS A 140 15.23 1.38 2.78
C LYS A 140 14.24 2.37 2.15
N PHE A 141 13.56 1.99 1.08
CA PHE A 141 12.57 2.86 0.45
C PHE A 141 11.37 3.10 1.37
N ALA A 142 10.91 2.08 2.10
CA ALA A 142 9.86 2.23 3.10
C ALA A 142 10.25 3.23 4.21
N ALA A 143 11.47 3.14 4.75
CA ALA A 143 11.98 4.08 5.74
C ALA A 143 12.12 5.51 5.17
N GLN A 144 12.59 5.64 3.92
CA GLN A 144 12.68 6.94 3.26
C GLN A 144 11.30 7.56 3.05
N THR A 145 10.30 6.78 2.62
CA THR A 145 8.91 7.25 2.47
C THR A 145 8.33 7.79 3.78
N ILE A 146 8.66 7.17 4.93
CA ILE A 146 8.27 7.68 6.26
C ILE A 146 8.93 9.04 6.54
N ILE A 147 10.20 9.22 6.16
CA ILE A 147 10.93 10.50 6.32
C ILE A 147 10.31 11.56 5.40
N ASP A 148 10.09 11.23 4.14
CA ASP A 148 9.56 12.14 3.12
C ASP A 148 8.14 12.63 3.50
N ALA A 149 7.37 11.79 4.18
CA ALA A 149 6.06 12.16 4.70
C ALA A 149 6.13 13.27 5.77
N GLN A 150 7.26 13.42 6.49
CA GLN A 150 7.42 14.49 7.48
C GLN A 150 7.57 15.88 6.81
N THR A 151 7.91 15.92 5.54
CA THR A 151 8.10 17.16 4.76
C THR A 151 7.07 17.33 3.65
N ASN A 152 6.03 16.49 3.64
CA ASN A 152 5.01 16.41 2.59
C ASN A 152 5.56 16.06 1.19
N ALA A 153 6.76 15.48 1.11
CA ALA A 153 7.32 14.93 -0.12
C ALA A 153 6.78 13.51 -0.44
N ALA A 154 6.08 12.91 0.51
CA ALA A 154 5.26 11.72 0.36
C ALA A 154 4.01 11.84 1.27
N ILE A 155 3.05 10.97 1.08
CA ILE A 155 1.88 10.84 1.97
C ILE A 155 1.92 9.47 2.63
N VAL A 156 1.82 9.44 3.96
CA VAL A 156 1.58 8.24 4.76
C VAL A 156 0.53 8.61 5.82
N GLU A 157 -0.72 8.34 5.53
CA GLU A 157 -1.85 8.78 6.34
C GLU A 157 -2.79 7.63 6.70
N GLU A 158 -3.39 7.75 7.86
CA GLU A 158 -4.43 6.86 8.37
C GLU A 158 -5.76 7.60 8.39
N LYS A 159 -6.71 7.12 7.60
CA LYS A 159 -7.99 7.77 7.35
C LYS A 159 -9.17 6.87 7.66
N ILE A 160 -10.35 7.48 7.59
CA ILE A 160 -11.65 6.81 7.75
C ILE A 160 -12.48 7.19 6.54
N LEU A 161 -13.15 6.21 5.93
CA LEU A 161 -14.16 6.42 4.91
C LEU A 161 -15.52 6.03 5.49
N ASN A 162 -16.46 6.97 5.47
CA ASN A 162 -17.83 6.70 5.88
C ASN A 162 -18.62 6.05 4.74
N ASN A 163 -19.67 5.33 5.10
CA ASN A 163 -20.55 4.76 4.08
C ASN A 163 -21.17 5.87 3.22
N GLY A 164 -21.01 5.75 1.89
CA GLY A 164 -21.45 6.74 0.90
C GLY A 164 -20.50 7.91 0.68
N GLU A 165 -19.38 7.97 1.40
CA GLU A 165 -18.39 9.03 1.23
C GLU A 165 -17.49 8.76 0.03
N ILE A 166 -17.09 9.84 -0.64
CA ILE A 166 -16.01 9.89 -1.63
C ILE A 166 -14.99 10.90 -1.11
N TYR A 167 -13.76 10.45 -0.89
CA TYR A 167 -12.65 11.31 -0.50
C TYR A 167 -11.77 11.59 -1.71
N SER A 168 -11.59 12.86 -2.06
CA SER A 168 -10.73 13.28 -3.17
C SER A 168 -9.80 14.39 -2.75
N PHE A 169 -8.60 14.38 -3.28
CA PHE A 169 -7.61 15.44 -3.09
C PHE A 169 -6.69 15.51 -4.31
N THR A 170 -5.94 16.60 -4.43
CA THR A 170 -5.03 16.81 -5.55
C THR A 170 -3.58 16.82 -5.10
N VAL A 171 -2.73 16.26 -5.95
CA VAL A 171 -1.28 16.32 -5.83
C VAL A 171 -0.69 16.92 -7.10
N ASN A 172 0.43 17.62 -6.97
CA ASN A 172 1.23 18.03 -8.11
C ASN A 172 2.54 17.23 -8.09
N VAL A 173 3.02 16.85 -9.25
CA VAL A 173 4.30 16.15 -9.44
C VAL A 173 5.11 16.80 -10.55
N SER A 174 6.44 16.68 -10.49
CA SER A 174 7.34 17.20 -11.55
C SER A 174 7.42 16.28 -12.78
N GLY A 175 6.95 15.04 -12.66
CA GLY A 175 6.93 14.08 -13.77
C GLY A 175 8.25 13.35 -14.02
N SER A 176 9.26 13.50 -13.15
CA SER A 176 10.55 12.83 -13.32
C SER A 176 10.58 11.38 -12.81
N GLU A 177 9.60 11.01 -11.97
CA GLU A 177 9.45 9.66 -11.41
C GLU A 177 7.99 9.23 -11.47
N LYS A 178 7.76 7.93 -11.34
CA LYS A 178 6.43 7.32 -11.27
C LYS A 178 5.61 7.94 -10.14
N LEU A 179 4.35 8.31 -10.43
CA LEU A 179 3.37 8.64 -9.40
C LEU A 179 2.67 7.35 -8.97
N MET A 180 2.72 7.04 -7.70
CA MET A 180 2.07 5.87 -7.11
C MET A 180 1.15 6.27 -5.97
N ALA A 181 -0.04 5.66 -5.90
CA ALA A 181 -0.94 5.79 -4.77
C ALA A 181 -1.48 4.42 -4.37
N THR A 182 -1.43 4.13 -3.06
CA THR A 182 -1.85 2.85 -2.49
C THR A 182 -2.82 3.10 -1.34
N ILE A 183 -3.93 2.37 -1.32
CA ILE A 183 -4.76 2.19 -0.13
C ILE A 183 -4.64 0.77 0.39
N CYS A 184 -4.69 0.61 1.71
CA CYS A 184 -4.73 -0.70 2.36
C CYS A 184 -5.61 -0.62 3.60
N TRP A 185 -6.41 -1.66 3.85
CA TRP A 185 -7.30 -1.69 5.00
C TRP A 185 -7.38 -3.07 5.65
N THR A 186 -7.74 -3.07 6.93
CA THR A 186 -8.09 -4.29 7.64
C THR A 186 -9.57 -4.54 7.41
N ASP A 187 -9.86 -5.46 6.51
CA ASP A 187 -11.21 -5.78 6.12
C ASP A 187 -11.87 -6.76 7.10
N LEU A 188 -13.20 -6.74 7.14
CA LEU A 188 -14.00 -7.65 7.95
C LEU A 188 -13.84 -9.11 7.51
N ALA A 189 -14.19 -10.04 8.40
CA ALA A 189 -14.18 -11.46 8.06
C ALA A 189 -15.20 -11.76 6.94
N GLY A 190 -14.69 -12.28 5.82
CA GLY A 190 -15.55 -12.76 4.72
C GLY A 190 -16.27 -14.05 5.03
N GLN A 191 -17.18 -14.44 4.14
CA GLN A 191 -17.94 -15.69 4.27
C GLN A 191 -17.02 -16.90 4.12
N LEU A 192 -17.16 -17.87 5.01
CA LEU A 192 -16.46 -19.14 4.92
C LEU A 192 -16.97 -19.96 3.73
N GLN A 193 -16.09 -20.38 2.85
CA GLN A 193 -16.38 -21.22 1.68
C GLN A 193 -16.16 -22.70 1.99
N ASN A 194 -16.67 -23.16 3.15
CA ASN A 194 -16.47 -24.53 3.62
C ASN A 194 -17.05 -25.56 2.65
N GLY A 195 -16.20 -26.50 2.20
CA GLY A 195 -16.59 -27.59 1.30
C GLY A 195 -16.72 -27.22 -0.17
N ILE A 196 -16.42 -25.96 -0.55
CA ILE A 196 -16.35 -25.53 -1.95
C ILE A 196 -14.87 -25.44 -2.34
N LEU A 197 -14.41 -26.35 -3.18
CA LEU A 197 -13.06 -26.31 -3.74
C LEU A 197 -13.00 -25.24 -4.83
N ASN A 198 -11.88 -24.48 -4.86
CA ASN A 198 -11.59 -23.46 -5.86
C ASN A 198 -12.72 -22.42 -5.99
N SER A 199 -13.31 -22.00 -4.87
CA SER A 199 -14.35 -20.97 -4.87
C SER A 199 -13.77 -19.63 -5.32
N THR A 200 -14.30 -19.08 -6.38
CA THR A 200 -13.94 -17.75 -6.88
C THR A 200 -14.74 -16.62 -6.23
N THR A 201 -15.57 -16.94 -5.25
CA THR A 201 -16.33 -15.93 -4.50
C THR A 201 -15.37 -15.06 -3.70
N PRO A 202 -15.37 -13.73 -3.90
CA PRO A 202 -14.49 -12.82 -3.16
C PRO A 202 -14.67 -12.95 -1.65
N ALA A 203 -13.55 -13.04 -0.93
CA ALA A 203 -13.56 -12.98 0.53
C ALA A 203 -13.58 -11.53 1.03
N LEU A 204 -13.47 -10.55 0.14
CA LEU A 204 -13.58 -9.13 0.43
C LEU A 204 -14.99 -8.79 0.89
N VAL A 205 -15.11 -7.94 1.93
CA VAL A 205 -16.38 -7.48 2.48
C VAL A 205 -16.60 -6.01 2.18
N ASN A 206 -15.61 -5.16 2.54
CA ASN A 206 -15.63 -3.74 2.21
C ASN A 206 -14.75 -3.53 1.00
N ASP A 207 -15.35 -3.24 -0.13
CA ASP A 207 -14.68 -3.04 -1.41
C ASP A 207 -14.39 -1.54 -1.61
N LEU A 208 -13.19 -1.11 -1.17
CA LEU A 208 -12.70 0.24 -1.35
C LEU A 208 -11.96 0.34 -2.68
N ASP A 209 -12.11 1.47 -3.33
CA ASP A 209 -11.49 1.80 -4.61
C ASP A 209 -10.54 3.00 -4.49
N ILE A 210 -9.40 2.95 -5.19
CA ILE A 210 -8.57 4.12 -5.45
C ILE A 210 -8.42 4.34 -6.95
N ARG A 211 -8.50 5.61 -7.36
CA ARG A 211 -8.31 6.06 -8.74
C ARG A 211 -7.38 7.27 -8.76
N ILE A 212 -6.59 7.39 -9.81
CA ILE A 212 -5.85 8.62 -10.12
C ILE A 212 -6.42 9.16 -11.43
N THR A 213 -6.68 10.46 -11.50
CA THR A 213 -7.14 11.13 -12.72
C THR A 213 -6.21 12.30 -13.02
N ASP A 214 -5.75 12.43 -14.27
CA ASP A 214 -4.93 13.56 -14.70
C ASP A 214 -5.79 14.78 -15.12
N SER A 215 -5.14 15.87 -15.52
CA SER A 215 -5.81 17.10 -15.96
C SER A 215 -6.61 16.93 -17.26
N ASP A 216 -6.35 15.90 -18.04
CA ASP A 216 -7.07 15.59 -19.28
C ASP A 216 -8.23 14.62 -19.05
N ASN A 217 -8.51 14.29 -17.78
CA ASN A 217 -9.51 13.32 -17.33
C ASN A 217 -9.21 11.87 -17.74
N ASN A 218 -7.94 11.51 -17.98
CA ASN A 218 -7.57 10.12 -18.10
C ASN A 218 -7.54 9.48 -16.71
N GLU A 219 -8.28 8.39 -16.57
CA GLU A 219 -8.37 7.64 -15.32
C GLU A 219 -7.36 6.49 -15.31
N TYR A 220 -6.60 6.37 -14.24
CA TYR A 220 -5.65 5.29 -13.98
C TYR A 220 -6.21 4.36 -12.90
N LEU A 221 -6.24 3.06 -13.23
CA LEU A 221 -6.86 2.01 -12.43
C LEU A 221 -5.80 1.23 -11.63
N PRO A 222 -6.19 0.61 -10.50
CA PRO A 222 -5.28 -0.21 -9.72
C PRO A 222 -4.87 -1.50 -10.43
N TRP A 223 -3.82 -2.11 -9.91
CA TRP A 223 -3.39 -3.43 -10.31
C TRP A 223 -4.33 -4.53 -9.80
N LYS A 224 -4.53 -5.56 -10.62
CA LYS A 224 -5.17 -6.83 -10.27
C LYS A 224 -4.55 -7.97 -11.07
N LEU A 225 -4.64 -9.20 -10.60
CA LEU A 225 -4.20 -10.36 -11.38
C LEU A 225 -5.14 -10.61 -12.56
N ASP A 226 -4.57 -10.97 -13.69
CA ASP A 226 -5.32 -11.50 -14.83
C ASP A 226 -5.47 -13.02 -14.67
N LEU A 227 -6.57 -13.46 -14.09
CA LEU A 227 -6.82 -14.89 -13.87
C LEU A 227 -6.93 -15.69 -15.17
N SER A 228 -7.15 -15.04 -16.30
CA SER A 228 -7.18 -15.69 -17.60
C SER A 228 -5.79 -15.86 -18.22
N ASN A 229 -4.80 -15.13 -17.72
CA ASN A 229 -3.43 -15.09 -18.25
C ASN A 229 -2.37 -15.00 -17.13
N LEU A 230 -2.49 -15.85 -16.12
CA LEU A 230 -1.46 -15.90 -15.08
C LEU A 230 -0.08 -16.23 -15.67
N PRO A 231 1.00 -15.63 -15.14
CA PRO A 231 1.09 -14.89 -13.89
C PRO A 231 0.95 -13.36 -14.02
N TYR A 232 0.46 -12.86 -15.13
CA TYR A 232 0.41 -11.42 -15.40
C TYR A 232 -0.65 -10.71 -14.59
N ALA A 233 -0.35 -9.45 -14.22
CA ALA A 233 -1.32 -8.49 -13.73
C ALA A 233 -1.74 -7.50 -14.82
N ILE A 234 -2.90 -6.91 -14.63
CA ILE A 234 -3.46 -5.85 -15.49
C ILE A 234 -3.95 -4.69 -14.63
N LYS A 235 -4.07 -3.53 -15.24
CA LYS A 235 -4.77 -2.39 -14.62
C LYS A 235 -6.28 -2.61 -14.78
N GLY A 236 -7.02 -2.50 -13.69
CA GLY A 236 -8.47 -2.71 -13.72
C GLY A 236 -9.09 -2.62 -12.33
N ASP A 237 -10.40 -2.67 -12.27
CA ASP A 237 -11.15 -2.68 -11.04
C ASP A 237 -10.84 -3.93 -10.23
N ASN A 238 -10.31 -3.76 -9.00
CA ASN A 238 -9.91 -4.85 -8.11
C ASN A 238 -10.98 -5.05 -7.03
N ILE A 239 -11.70 -6.14 -7.10
CA ILE A 239 -12.85 -6.46 -6.22
C ILE A 239 -12.53 -7.59 -5.23
N VAL A 240 -11.27 -7.96 -5.08
CA VAL A 240 -10.87 -9.13 -4.27
C VAL A 240 -9.85 -8.82 -3.20
N ASP A 241 -8.95 -7.86 -3.43
CA ASP A 241 -7.88 -7.50 -2.50
C ASP A 241 -8.30 -6.39 -1.54
N ASN A 242 -7.76 -6.41 -0.33
CA ASN A 242 -7.85 -5.32 0.64
C ASN A 242 -6.61 -4.42 0.61
N ILE A 243 -6.02 -4.31 -0.56
CA ILE A 243 -4.95 -3.40 -0.94
C ILE A 243 -5.08 -3.09 -2.42
N GLU A 244 -5.04 -1.82 -2.76
CA GLU A 244 -5.03 -1.36 -4.15
C GLU A 244 -3.89 -0.38 -4.37
N ARG A 245 -3.17 -0.52 -5.49
CA ARG A 245 -2.09 0.37 -5.92
C ARG A 245 -2.34 0.82 -7.34
N VAL A 246 -2.43 2.13 -7.54
CA VAL A 246 -2.47 2.78 -8.84
C VAL A 246 -1.10 3.36 -9.15
N GLU A 247 -0.66 3.22 -10.38
CA GLU A 247 0.61 3.73 -10.88
C GLU A 247 0.42 4.46 -12.19
N VAL A 248 1.00 5.65 -12.28
CA VAL A 248 1.23 6.41 -13.49
C VAL A 248 2.72 6.33 -13.80
N ASP A 249 3.10 5.50 -14.75
CA ASP A 249 4.51 5.13 -14.99
C ASP A 249 5.35 6.30 -15.51
N LEU A 250 4.77 7.15 -16.35
CA LEU A 250 5.42 8.33 -16.91
C LEU A 250 4.49 9.54 -16.76
N PRO A 251 4.33 10.07 -15.55
CA PRO A 251 3.46 11.21 -15.34
C PRO A 251 4.05 12.45 -16.04
N THR A 252 3.18 13.23 -16.68
CA THR A 252 3.55 14.60 -17.08
C THR A 252 3.57 15.49 -15.84
N ALA A 253 4.47 16.49 -15.82
CA ALA A 253 4.45 17.49 -14.75
C ALA A 253 3.08 18.17 -14.68
N GLY A 254 2.48 18.22 -13.49
CA GLY A 254 1.16 18.81 -13.32
C GLY A 254 0.35 18.20 -12.18
N GLN A 255 -0.94 18.49 -12.22
CA GLN A 255 -1.89 18.12 -11.19
C GLN A 255 -2.56 16.79 -11.51
N TYR A 256 -2.69 15.97 -10.47
CA TYR A 256 -3.43 14.70 -10.48
C TYR A 256 -4.42 14.69 -9.32
N THR A 257 -5.61 14.18 -9.56
CA THR A 257 -6.63 13.95 -8.54
C THR A 257 -6.60 12.50 -8.10
N ILE A 258 -6.47 12.27 -6.79
CA ILE A 258 -6.57 10.94 -6.17
C ILE A 258 -7.93 10.85 -5.51
N THR A 259 -8.71 9.84 -5.88
CA THR A 259 -10.07 9.61 -5.36
C THR A 259 -10.15 8.25 -4.71
N ILE A 260 -10.68 8.23 -3.49
CA ILE A 260 -10.99 7.02 -2.74
C ILE A 260 -12.50 6.95 -2.55
N SER A 261 -13.07 5.81 -2.90
CA SER A 261 -14.50 5.53 -2.77
C SER A 261 -14.72 4.10 -2.27
N HIS A 262 -15.97 3.66 -2.20
CA HIS A 262 -16.29 2.27 -1.92
C HIS A 262 -17.51 1.80 -2.73
N LYS A 263 -17.57 0.50 -2.96
CA LYS A 263 -18.74 -0.16 -3.56
C LYS A 263 -19.69 -0.70 -2.49
N GLY A 264 -20.96 -0.69 -2.82
CA GLY A 264 -21.98 -1.24 -1.93
C GLY A 264 -22.16 -0.46 -0.63
N ILE A 265 -22.41 -1.15 0.46
CA ILE A 265 -22.66 -0.58 1.77
C ILE A 265 -21.55 -1.02 2.71
N ILE A 266 -20.90 -0.07 3.38
CA ILE A 266 -20.01 -0.37 4.50
C ILE A 266 -20.92 -0.68 5.70
N PRO A 267 -20.94 -1.93 6.21
CA PRO A 267 -21.84 -2.33 7.29
C PRO A 267 -21.39 -1.68 8.61
N GLY A 268 -22.37 -1.21 9.38
CA GLY A 268 -22.14 -0.75 10.74
C GLY A 268 -22.05 -1.91 11.75
N THR A 269 -21.76 -1.58 13.00
CA THR A 269 -21.64 -2.54 14.09
C THR A 269 -22.97 -3.11 14.57
N THR A 270 -24.09 -2.46 14.22
CA THR A 270 -25.45 -2.93 14.50
C THR A 270 -26.22 -3.17 13.20
N PRO A 271 -27.13 -4.18 13.14
CA PRO A 271 -27.91 -4.44 11.96
C PRO A 271 -28.65 -3.20 11.45
N GLY A 272 -28.44 -2.85 10.17
CA GLY A 272 -29.07 -1.70 9.51
C GLY A 272 -28.38 -0.35 9.76
N SER A 273 -27.35 -0.28 10.59
CA SER A 273 -26.53 0.93 10.73
C SER A 273 -25.50 1.01 9.59
N GLN A 274 -25.19 2.25 9.19
CA GLN A 274 -24.07 2.54 8.30
C GLN A 274 -22.76 2.52 9.08
N GLY A 275 -21.72 2.01 8.46
CA GLY A 275 -20.42 1.87 9.07
C GLY A 275 -19.36 2.80 8.52
N ILE A 276 -18.18 2.54 9.00
CA ILE A 276 -16.95 3.20 8.55
C ILE A 276 -15.95 2.12 8.18
N GLN A 277 -15.03 2.45 7.28
CA GLN A 277 -13.83 1.66 7.03
C GLN A 277 -12.60 2.51 7.28
N GLU A 278 -11.79 2.08 8.24
CA GLU A 278 -10.46 2.64 8.43
C GLU A 278 -9.53 2.13 7.34
N TYR A 279 -8.78 3.02 6.72
CA TYR A 279 -7.79 2.67 5.69
C TYR A 279 -6.53 3.51 5.84
N SER A 280 -5.47 3.05 5.21
CA SER A 280 -4.18 3.73 5.13
C SER A 280 -3.94 4.16 3.69
N LEU A 281 -3.42 5.37 3.51
CA LEU A 281 -3.12 5.97 2.22
C LEU A 281 -1.63 6.26 2.15
N ILE A 282 -0.97 5.75 1.12
CA ILE A 282 0.44 6.00 0.82
C ILE A 282 0.53 6.57 -0.60
N VAL A 283 1.20 7.72 -0.76
CA VAL A 283 1.44 8.32 -2.08
C VAL A 283 2.89 8.75 -2.18
N THR A 284 3.53 8.40 -3.30
CA THR A 284 4.88 8.85 -3.67
C THR A 284 4.91 9.35 -5.10
N GLY A 285 5.78 10.30 -5.37
CA GLY A 285 6.00 10.88 -6.69
C GLY A 285 7.08 11.95 -6.60
N SER A 286 7.65 12.32 -7.74
CA SER A 286 8.71 13.32 -7.78
C SER A 286 8.20 14.73 -7.46
N ASP A 287 8.87 15.40 -6.53
CA ASP A 287 8.53 16.75 -6.06
C ASP A 287 7.05 16.89 -5.68
N LEU A 288 6.52 15.85 -5.04
CA LEU A 288 5.12 15.75 -4.65
C LEU A 288 4.76 16.91 -3.73
N THR A 289 3.71 17.64 -4.09
CA THR A 289 3.10 18.66 -3.23
C THR A 289 1.60 18.47 -3.20
N THR A 290 1.01 18.55 -2.03
CA THR A 290 -0.44 18.50 -1.87
C THR A 290 -1.01 19.91 -1.98
N THR A 291 -1.95 20.10 -2.87
CA THR A 291 -2.91 21.20 -2.75
C THR A 291 -4.02 20.68 -1.85
N LEU A 292 -4.09 21.18 -0.62
CA LEU A 292 -5.28 20.99 0.18
C LEU A 292 -6.43 21.62 -0.62
N SER A 293 -7.22 20.81 -1.31
CA SER A 293 -8.56 21.21 -1.64
C SER A 293 -9.31 21.22 -0.31
N ASN A 294 -9.37 22.37 0.35
CA ASN A 294 -10.53 22.63 1.16
C ASN A 294 -11.68 22.35 0.22
N GLY A 295 -12.45 21.28 0.42
CA GLY A 295 -13.78 21.22 -0.12
C GLY A 295 -14.34 22.58 0.17
N GLU A 296 -14.71 23.31 -0.89
CA GLU A 296 -15.36 24.59 -0.74
C GLU A 296 -16.64 24.32 0.04
N ASN A 297 -16.51 24.28 1.37
CA ASN A 297 -17.59 24.77 2.19
C ASN A 297 -17.64 26.27 1.84
N GLU A 298 -18.30 26.60 0.75
CA GLU A 298 -18.83 27.93 0.59
C GLU A 298 -19.66 28.18 1.83
N LEU A 299 -19.05 28.89 2.79
CA LEU A 299 -19.78 29.53 3.86
C LEU A 299 -20.58 30.69 3.21
N SER A 300 -21.48 30.33 2.29
CA SER A 300 -22.31 31.26 1.55
C SER A 300 -23.16 32.15 2.48
N ASP A 301 -23.22 31.79 3.74
CA ASP A 301 -24.03 32.49 4.75
C ASP A 301 -23.21 32.92 5.99
N PHE A 302 -21.90 33.10 5.83
CA PHE A 302 -21.05 33.66 6.88
C PHE A 302 -20.92 35.17 6.69
N LEU A 303 -21.52 35.93 7.61
CA LEU A 303 -21.47 37.40 7.59
C LEU A 303 -20.53 37.90 8.70
N VAL A 304 -19.63 38.81 8.34
CA VAL A 304 -18.74 39.51 9.27
C VAL A 304 -18.94 41.01 9.13
N TRP A 305 -19.24 41.68 10.22
CA TRP A 305 -19.39 43.13 10.24
C TRP A 305 -18.98 43.75 11.57
N PRO A 306 -18.59 45.02 11.61
CA PRO A 306 -18.25 45.85 10.44
C PRO A 306 -16.92 45.43 9.83
N ASN A 307 -16.74 45.74 8.53
CA ASN A 307 -15.46 45.49 7.85
C ASN A 307 -15.06 46.80 7.12
N PRO A 308 -13.97 47.50 7.54
CA PRO A 308 -13.03 47.13 8.60
C PRO A 308 -13.57 47.35 10.04
N ALA A 309 -13.22 46.45 10.95
CA ALA A 309 -13.55 46.60 12.38
C ALA A 309 -12.52 47.50 13.09
N LYS A 310 -12.97 48.35 14.04
CA LYS A 310 -12.08 49.14 14.89
C LYS A 310 -11.93 48.59 16.31
N GLU A 311 -13.00 48.02 16.88
CA GLU A 311 -13.03 47.55 18.29
C GLU A 311 -13.74 46.20 18.45
N MET A 312 -14.73 45.87 17.62
CA MET A 312 -15.53 44.63 17.75
C MET A 312 -15.85 44.07 16.37
N ILE A 313 -15.77 42.72 16.25
CA ILE A 313 -16.23 41.98 15.12
C ILE A 313 -17.44 41.14 15.51
N ASN A 314 -18.52 41.24 14.79
CA ASN A 314 -19.66 40.35 14.91
C ASN A 314 -19.60 39.31 13.78
N TYR A 315 -20.07 38.11 14.06
CA TYR A 315 -20.21 37.04 13.07
C TYR A 315 -21.54 36.33 13.24
N GLN A 316 -22.06 35.82 12.14
CA GLN A 316 -23.30 35.07 12.12
C GLN A 316 -23.13 33.87 11.18
N PHE A 317 -23.54 32.71 11.65
CA PHE A 317 -23.70 31.50 10.83
C PHE A 317 -25.18 31.31 10.52
N ALA A 318 -25.51 30.84 9.30
CA ALA A 318 -26.85 30.36 9.05
C ALA A 318 -27.16 29.16 9.94
N SER A 319 -28.26 29.21 10.65
CA SER A 319 -28.74 28.06 11.40
C SER A 319 -29.23 27.01 10.41
N GLN A 320 -28.64 25.82 10.42
CA GLN A 320 -29.23 24.66 9.74
C GLN A 320 -30.59 24.38 10.38
N SER A 321 -31.64 24.49 9.58
CA SER A 321 -33.01 24.12 9.93
C SER A 321 -33.24 22.62 9.69
#